data_a1cc16a0a775e8ec21cb8f55a98ea06c
#
_entry.id   a1cc16a0a775e8ec21cb8f55a98ea06c
#
_cell.length_a   1.000
_cell.length_b   1.000
_cell.length_c   1.000
_cell.angle_alpha   90.00
_cell.angle_beta   90.00
_cell.angle_gamma   90.00
#
_symmetry.space_group_name_H-M   'P 1'
#
loop_
_entity.id
_entity.type
_entity.pdbx_description
1 polymer ?
#
loop_
_entity_poly.entity_id
_entity_poly.type
_entity_poly.pdbx_seq_one_letter_code
_entity_poly.pdbx_strand_id
1 'polypeptide(L)'
;MLLKDFLEKDLVDIRPEPAKDWRDALQQAAGKLIEHKYILPGYINEIIANVEKNGPYIVIVPGVAMPHAMVESENVLGTAIGFAKFPEPVIFDSDDPDKQAQLFFPLAAKDPKQHLQNIGDLSDMLMTEGLIDKLLAVNSVDDFKALIDAGS
;
A
#
# COMPACT_ATOMS: atom_id res chain seq x y z
N MET A 1 9.14 10.55 10.79
CA MET A 1 9.11 10.28 9.35
C MET A 1 8.16 9.11 9.07
N LEU A 2 7.40 9.18 8.00
CA LEU A 2 6.38 8.18 7.70
C LEU A 2 6.93 6.76 7.55
N LEU A 3 8.10 6.60 6.91
CA LEU A 3 8.74 5.28 6.76
C LEU A 3 9.03 4.62 8.11
N LYS A 4 9.48 5.43 9.07
CA LYS A 4 9.77 4.93 10.42
C LYS A 4 8.47 4.45 11.10
N ASP A 5 7.38 5.16 10.87
CA ASP A 5 6.07 4.78 11.43
C ASP A 5 5.62 3.41 10.93
N PHE A 6 5.84 3.09 9.67
CA PHE A 6 5.53 1.76 9.13
C PHE A 6 6.27 0.67 9.90
N LEU A 7 7.55 0.90 10.17
CA LEU A 7 8.38 -0.06 10.88
C LEU A 7 7.97 -0.21 12.35
N GLU A 8 7.75 0.91 13.03
CA GLU A 8 7.38 0.91 14.44
C GLU A 8 6.04 0.22 14.70
N LYS A 9 5.10 0.34 13.75
CA LYS A 9 3.78 -0.28 13.84
C LYS A 9 3.73 -1.69 13.28
N ASP A 10 4.87 -2.22 12.83
CA ASP A 10 4.96 -3.54 12.18
C ASP A 10 4.02 -3.64 10.96
N LEU A 11 4.06 -2.62 10.13
CA LEU A 11 3.24 -2.55 8.92
C LEU A 11 4.07 -2.66 7.64
N VAL A 12 5.31 -3.17 7.74
CA VAL A 12 6.20 -3.41 6.60
C VAL A 12 6.10 -4.89 6.22
N ASP A 13 5.73 -5.17 4.98
CA ASP A 13 5.59 -6.53 4.47
C ASP A 13 6.33 -6.68 3.15
N ILE A 14 7.53 -7.26 3.22
CA ILE A 14 8.34 -7.52 2.04
C ILE A 14 8.01 -8.94 1.56
N ARG A 15 7.23 -9.03 0.49
CA ARG A 15 6.75 -10.33 -0.01
C ARG A 15 7.87 -11.05 -0.74
N PRO A 16 8.12 -12.33 -0.40
CA PRO A 16 9.20 -13.11 -1.02
C PRO A 16 8.84 -13.65 -2.40
N GLU A 17 7.55 -13.77 -2.71
CA GLU A 17 7.08 -14.36 -3.95
C GLU A 17 6.10 -13.43 -4.67
N PRO A 18 6.00 -13.52 -6.01
CA PRO A 18 5.03 -12.70 -6.74
C PRO A 18 3.59 -13.10 -6.41
N ALA A 19 2.69 -12.13 -6.51
CA ALA A 19 1.27 -12.40 -6.36
C ALA A 19 0.75 -13.12 -7.60
N LYS A 20 -0.32 -13.89 -7.45
CA LYS A 20 -0.95 -14.61 -8.57
C LYS A 20 -1.60 -13.66 -9.55
N ASP A 21 -2.27 -12.64 -9.04
CA ASP A 21 -2.94 -11.61 -9.81
C ASP A 21 -3.14 -10.38 -8.90
N TRP A 22 -3.80 -9.35 -9.43
CA TRP A 22 -3.99 -8.12 -8.65
C TRP A 22 -4.94 -8.32 -7.46
N ARG A 23 -5.88 -9.25 -7.54
CA ARG A 23 -6.79 -9.54 -6.42
C ARG A 23 -6.02 -10.17 -5.27
N ASP A 24 -5.19 -11.15 -5.58
CA ASP A 24 -4.32 -11.80 -4.62
C ASP A 24 -3.34 -10.78 -4.00
N ALA A 25 -2.80 -9.90 -4.83
CA ALA A 25 -1.89 -8.85 -4.37
C ALA A 25 -2.56 -7.93 -3.34
N LEU A 26 -3.80 -7.53 -3.57
CA LEU A 26 -4.52 -6.67 -2.64
C LEU A 26 -4.76 -7.38 -1.31
N GLN A 27 -5.08 -8.67 -1.34
CA GLN A 27 -5.27 -9.45 -0.13
C GLN A 27 -3.97 -9.55 0.67
N GLN A 28 -2.86 -9.83 0.01
CA GLN A 28 -1.56 -9.94 0.66
C GLN A 28 -1.08 -8.58 1.18
N ALA A 29 -1.24 -7.53 0.38
CA ALA A 29 -0.77 -6.19 0.75
C ALA A 29 -1.46 -5.66 2.01
N ALA A 30 -2.71 -6.02 2.23
CA ALA A 30 -3.48 -5.57 3.39
C ALA A 30 -3.34 -6.50 4.60
N GLY A 31 -2.57 -7.58 4.48
CA GLY A 31 -2.46 -8.61 5.54
C GLY A 31 -2.04 -8.06 6.89
N LYS A 32 -1.06 -7.15 6.93
CA LYS A 32 -0.59 -6.54 8.18
C LYS A 32 -1.66 -5.67 8.82
N LEU A 33 -2.46 -4.97 8.03
CA LEU A 33 -3.56 -4.17 8.57
C LEU A 33 -4.64 -5.04 9.21
N ILE A 34 -4.91 -6.21 8.65
CA ILE A 34 -5.84 -7.20 9.23
C ILE A 34 -5.24 -7.76 10.52
N GLU A 35 -3.98 -8.17 10.48
CA GLU A 35 -3.27 -8.73 11.64
C GLU A 35 -3.32 -7.81 12.84
N HIS A 36 -3.10 -6.52 12.63
CA HIS A 36 -3.11 -5.51 13.68
C HIS A 36 -4.48 -4.88 13.93
N LYS A 37 -5.52 -5.42 13.31
CA LYS A 37 -6.92 -5.04 13.57
C LYS A 37 -7.26 -3.59 13.18
N TYR A 38 -6.60 -3.07 12.15
CA TYR A 38 -6.99 -1.78 11.57
C TYR A 38 -8.15 -1.92 10.60
N ILE A 39 -8.26 -3.10 9.97
CA ILE A 39 -9.36 -3.41 9.05
C ILE A 39 -9.84 -4.85 9.25
N LEU A 40 -11.07 -5.11 8.83
CA LEU A 40 -11.61 -6.45 8.69
C LEU A 40 -11.40 -6.95 7.26
N PRO A 41 -11.37 -8.27 7.01
CA PRO A 41 -11.19 -8.81 5.66
C PRO A 41 -12.19 -8.28 4.63
N GLY A 42 -13.40 -7.92 5.05
CA GLY A 42 -14.42 -7.35 4.17
C GLY A 42 -13.98 -6.04 3.49
N TYR A 43 -13.06 -5.30 4.09
CA TYR A 43 -12.55 -4.07 3.48
C TYR A 43 -11.81 -4.35 2.17
N ILE A 44 -11.08 -5.46 2.10
CA ILE A 44 -10.39 -5.88 0.88
C ILE A 44 -11.41 -6.17 -0.22
N ASN A 45 -12.53 -6.81 0.13
CA ASN A 45 -13.60 -7.08 -0.83
C ASN A 45 -14.19 -5.79 -1.38
N GLU A 46 -14.31 -4.74 -0.55
CA GLU A 46 -14.76 -3.42 -1.00
C GLU A 46 -13.77 -2.82 -2.01
N ILE A 47 -12.47 -2.93 -1.74
CA ILE A 47 -11.44 -2.42 -2.65
C ILE A 47 -11.51 -3.16 -3.99
N ILE A 48 -11.58 -4.50 -3.95
CA ILE A 48 -11.64 -5.33 -5.16
C ILE A 48 -12.88 -4.97 -5.99
N ALA A 49 -14.05 -4.87 -5.35
CA ALA A 49 -15.28 -4.53 -6.04
C ALA A 49 -15.20 -3.15 -6.70
N ASN A 50 -14.58 -2.18 -6.03
CA ASN A 50 -14.40 -0.83 -6.58
C ASN A 50 -13.46 -0.83 -7.79
N VAL A 51 -12.39 -1.62 -7.75
CA VAL A 51 -11.47 -1.74 -8.89
C VAL A 51 -12.16 -2.41 -10.06
N GLU A 52 -12.95 -3.45 -9.81
CA GLU A 52 -13.71 -4.14 -10.87
C GLU A 52 -14.71 -3.20 -11.55
N LYS A 53 -15.34 -2.32 -10.76
CA LYS A 53 -16.36 -1.41 -11.26
C LYS A 53 -15.77 -0.18 -11.95
N ASN A 54 -14.72 0.41 -11.38
CA ASN A 54 -14.22 1.71 -11.78
C ASN A 54 -12.83 1.67 -12.44
N GLY A 55 -12.23 0.48 -12.57
CA GLY A 55 -10.87 0.33 -13.07
C GLY A 55 -9.84 0.54 -11.96
N PRO A 56 -8.54 0.41 -12.29
CA PRO A 56 -7.47 0.43 -11.29
C PRO A 56 -7.12 1.84 -10.81
N TYR A 57 -8.09 2.54 -10.24
CA TYR A 57 -7.94 3.90 -9.71
C TYR A 57 -6.88 3.99 -8.62
N ILE A 58 -6.56 2.86 -7.98
CA ILE A 58 -5.61 2.81 -6.88
C ILE A 58 -4.15 2.91 -7.33
N VAL A 59 -3.87 2.67 -8.62
CA VAL A 59 -2.53 2.86 -9.18
C VAL A 59 -2.36 4.33 -9.49
N ILE A 60 -1.62 5.03 -8.63
CA ILE A 60 -1.48 6.50 -8.72
C ILE A 60 -0.37 6.94 -9.68
N VAL A 61 0.70 6.15 -9.75
CA VAL A 61 1.77 6.30 -10.73
C VAL A 61 2.26 4.89 -11.07
N PRO A 62 2.90 4.68 -12.22
CA PRO A 62 3.45 3.36 -12.54
C PRO A 62 4.34 2.86 -11.41
N GLY A 63 4.09 1.66 -10.94
CA GLY A 63 4.86 1.03 -9.86
C GLY A 63 4.31 1.22 -8.45
N VAL A 64 3.34 2.12 -8.23
CA VAL A 64 2.84 2.44 -6.89
C VAL A 64 1.32 2.39 -6.83
N ALA A 65 0.80 1.61 -5.89
CA ALA A 65 -0.64 1.53 -5.62
C ALA A 65 -0.95 1.96 -4.18
N MET A 66 -2.07 2.66 -4.02
CA MET A 66 -2.63 3.03 -2.71
C MET A 66 -4.01 2.38 -2.57
N PRO A 67 -4.08 1.08 -2.20
CA PRO A 67 -5.36 0.41 -2.05
C PRO A 67 -6.23 1.08 -0.98
N HIS A 68 -7.44 1.48 -1.37
CA HIS A 68 -8.40 2.08 -0.45
C HIS A 68 -9.81 1.94 -1.03
N ALA A 69 -10.79 1.99 -0.14
CA ALA A 69 -12.20 1.97 -0.49
C ALA A 69 -12.90 3.13 0.21
N MET A 70 -14.17 2.96 0.53
CA MET A 70 -14.95 4.03 1.17
C MET A 70 -14.42 4.37 2.56
N VAL A 71 -14.30 5.68 2.83
CA VAL A 71 -14.10 6.18 4.18
C VAL A 71 -15.37 5.89 4.99
N GLU A 72 -15.21 5.63 6.28
CA GLU A 72 -16.33 5.31 7.19
C GLU A 72 -16.95 3.92 6.93
N SER A 73 -16.23 3.04 6.21
CA SER A 73 -16.66 1.66 6.07
C SER A 73 -16.70 0.97 7.44
N GLU A 74 -17.72 0.13 7.64
CA GLU A 74 -17.83 -0.69 8.85
C GLU A 74 -16.67 -1.65 9.00
N ASN A 75 -15.94 -1.91 7.92
CA ASN A 75 -14.77 -2.80 7.90
C ASN A 75 -13.47 -2.08 8.29
N VAL A 76 -13.51 -0.78 8.56
CA VAL A 76 -12.37 -0.02 9.05
C VAL A 76 -12.48 0.15 10.56
N LEU A 77 -11.49 -0.37 11.28
CA LEU A 77 -11.47 -0.35 12.74
C LEU A 77 -10.53 0.73 13.29
N GLY A 78 -9.54 1.14 12.52
CA GLY A 78 -8.59 2.16 12.94
C GLY A 78 -7.97 2.85 11.75
N THR A 79 -7.21 3.92 12.00
CA THR A 79 -6.54 4.69 10.95
C THR A 79 -5.07 4.26 10.87
N ALA A 80 -4.65 3.84 9.68
CA ALA A 80 -3.26 3.41 9.43
C ALA A 80 -2.94 3.42 7.95
N ILE A 81 -1.64 3.43 7.65
CA ILE A 81 -1.11 3.21 6.30
C ILE A 81 -0.16 2.02 6.40
N GLY A 82 -0.35 1.02 5.53
CA GLY A 82 0.56 -0.11 5.47
C GLY A 82 1.57 0.05 4.34
N PHE A 83 2.53 -0.85 4.28
CA PHE A 83 3.49 -0.94 3.19
C PHE A 83 3.74 -2.39 2.84
N ALA A 84 3.58 -2.74 1.57
CA ALA A 84 3.94 -4.06 1.06
C ALA A 84 4.69 -3.90 -0.26
N LYS A 85 5.68 -4.76 -0.47
CA LYS A 85 6.44 -4.79 -1.71
C LYS A 85 6.45 -6.19 -2.26
N PHE A 86 6.19 -6.32 -3.56
CA PHE A 86 6.28 -7.59 -4.28
C PHE A 86 7.58 -7.64 -5.10
N PRO A 87 8.12 -8.85 -5.36
CA PRO A 87 9.37 -8.98 -6.12
C PRO A 87 9.21 -8.68 -7.61
N GLU A 88 7.96 -8.67 -8.11
CA GLU A 88 7.66 -8.40 -9.51
C GLU A 88 6.44 -7.48 -9.61
N PRO A 89 6.34 -6.69 -10.70
CA PRO A 89 5.16 -5.84 -10.90
C PRO A 89 3.87 -6.65 -10.96
N VAL A 90 2.83 -6.13 -10.32
CA VAL A 90 1.48 -6.69 -10.35
C VAL A 90 0.70 -5.93 -11.41
N ILE A 91 0.17 -6.64 -12.40
CA ILE A 91 -0.54 -6.04 -13.52
C ILE A 91 -2.03 -5.91 -13.21
N PHE A 92 -2.54 -4.69 -13.25
CA PHE A 92 -3.96 -4.41 -13.02
C PHE A 92 -4.76 -4.36 -14.31
N ASP A 93 -4.12 -3.94 -15.41
CA ASP A 93 -4.75 -3.84 -16.72
C ASP A 93 -3.76 -4.28 -17.78
N SER A 94 -4.03 -5.42 -18.43
CA SER A 94 -3.12 -5.97 -19.43
C SER A 94 -2.97 -5.07 -20.67
N ASP A 95 -3.94 -4.17 -20.90
CA ASP A 95 -3.92 -3.25 -22.04
C ASP A 95 -3.24 -1.92 -21.71
N ASP A 96 -2.93 -1.66 -20.45
CA ASP A 96 -2.30 -0.42 -20.02
C ASP A 96 -1.08 -0.73 -19.13
N PRO A 97 0.14 -0.66 -19.67
CA PRO A 97 1.34 -0.99 -18.90
C PRO A 97 1.64 -0.03 -17.75
N ASP A 98 1.03 1.14 -17.73
CA ASP A 98 1.17 2.08 -16.63
C ASP A 98 0.31 1.68 -15.42
N LYS A 99 -0.65 0.79 -15.60
CA LYS A 99 -1.50 0.28 -14.52
C LYS A 99 -0.90 -0.99 -13.93
N GLN A 100 0.28 -0.84 -13.33
CA GLN A 100 0.97 -1.90 -12.60
C GLN A 100 1.54 -1.31 -11.32
N ALA A 101 1.79 -2.17 -10.33
CA ALA A 101 2.37 -1.75 -9.07
C ALA A 101 3.24 -2.85 -8.47
N GLN A 102 4.30 -2.43 -7.82
CA GLN A 102 5.19 -3.29 -7.05
C GLN A 102 5.22 -2.84 -5.58
N LEU A 103 5.00 -1.56 -5.34
CA LEU A 103 4.88 -0.96 -4.01
C LEU A 103 3.40 -0.69 -3.72
N PHE A 104 2.93 -1.21 -2.59
CA PHE A 104 1.54 -1.07 -2.17
C PHE A 104 1.48 -0.36 -0.82
N PHE A 105 0.65 0.69 -0.74
CA PHE A 105 0.43 1.44 0.50
C PHE A 105 -1.08 1.41 0.81
N PRO A 106 -1.58 0.31 1.40
CA PRO A 106 -3.00 0.25 1.73
C PRO A 106 -3.35 1.28 2.79
N LEU A 107 -4.48 1.97 2.58
CA LEU A 107 -4.95 3.05 3.44
C LEU A 107 -6.20 2.64 4.19
N ALA A 108 -6.21 2.85 5.50
CA ALA A 108 -7.40 2.72 6.32
C ALA A 108 -7.58 4.03 7.11
N ALA A 109 -8.79 4.57 7.12
CA ALA A 109 -9.07 5.79 7.83
C ALA A 109 -10.51 5.76 8.37
N LYS A 110 -10.69 6.25 9.59
CA LYS A 110 -11.98 6.25 10.25
C LYS A 110 -12.85 7.43 9.83
N ASP A 111 -12.27 8.49 9.31
CA ASP A 111 -13.02 9.66 8.86
C ASP A 111 -12.35 10.34 7.65
N PRO A 112 -13.10 11.21 6.92
CA PRO A 112 -12.57 11.87 5.72
C PRO A 112 -11.35 12.74 5.98
N LYS A 113 -11.26 13.39 7.14
CA LYS A 113 -10.12 14.24 7.48
C LYS A 113 -8.85 13.43 7.63
N GLN A 114 -8.90 12.30 8.34
CA GLN A 114 -7.76 11.40 8.49
C GLN A 114 -7.35 10.81 7.15
N HIS A 115 -8.33 10.50 6.29
CA HIS A 115 -8.06 9.95 4.96
C HIS A 115 -7.27 10.95 4.11
N LEU A 116 -7.71 12.20 4.08
CA LEU A 116 -7.01 13.26 3.34
C LEU A 116 -5.61 13.50 3.90
N GLN A 117 -5.45 13.45 5.21
CA GLN A 117 -4.15 13.62 5.85
C GLN A 117 -3.20 12.49 5.44
N ASN A 118 -3.67 11.24 5.45
CA ASN A 118 -2.89 10.10 5.04
C ASN A 118 -2.45 10.21 3.57
N ILE A 119 -3.35 10.58 2.69
CA ILE A 119 -3.03 10.74 1.26
C ILE A 119 -1.98 11.85 1.09
N GLY A 120 -2.15 12.96 1.79
CA GLY A 120 -1.22 14.09 1.71
C GLY A 120 0.19 13.70 2.19
N ASP A 121 0.28 13.07 3.35
CA ASP A 121 1.56 12.65 3.93
C ASP A 121 2.26 11.63 3.03
N LEU A 122 1.50 10.66 2.50
CA LEU A 122 2.04 9.64 1.62
C LEU A 122 2.50 10.22 0.30
N SER A 123 1.71 11.14 -0.28
CA SER A 123 2.06 11.80 -1.54
C SER A 123 3.35 12.63 -1.39
N ASP A 124 3.47 13.38 -0.30
CA ASP A 124 4.67 14.15 -0.02
C ASP A 124 5.90 13.25 0.09
N MET A 125 5.76 12.12 0.76
CA MET A 125 6.84 11.15 0.89
C MET A 125 7.25 10.60 -0.48
N LEU A 126 6.28 10.22 -1.31
CA LEU A 126 6.54 9.62 -2.62
C LEU A 126 7.11 10.62 -3.62
N MET A 127 6.91 11.92 -3.41
CA MET A 127 7.49 12.96 -4.24
C MET A 127 8.98 13.22 -3.91
N THR A 128 9.49 12.64 -2.84
CA THR A 128 10.90 12.74 -2.49
C THR A 128 11.74 12.09 -3.61
N GLU A 129 12.68 12.86 -4.17
CA GLU A 129 13.48 12.40 -5.30
C GLU A 129 14.23 11.10 -4.98
N GLY A 130 14.07 10.11 -5.86
CA GLY A 130 14.76 8.82 -5.75
C GLY A 130 14.19 7.85 -4.73
N LEU A 131 13.18 8.25 -3.94
CA LEU A 131 12.64 7.39 -2.89
C LEU A 131 11.96 6.14 -3.44
N ILE A 132 11.17 6.27 -4.50
CA ILE A 132 10.48 5.12 -5.11
C ILE A 132 11.51 4.09 -5.56
N ASP A 133 12.60 4.52 -6.22
CA ASP A 133 13.65 3.62 -6.66
C ASP A 133 14.33 2.92 -5.49
N LYS A 134 14.56 3.65 -4.40
CA LYS A 134 15.16 3.09 -3.18
C LYS A 134 14.25 2.04 -2.55
N LEU A 135 12.95 2.30 -2.52
CA LEU A 135 11.97 1.35 -1.99
C LEU A 135 11.89 0.10 -2.87
N LEU A 136 11.97 0.26 -4.19
CA LEU A 136 11.97 -0.88 -5.11
C LEU A 136 13.20 -1.76 -4.93
N ALA A 137 14.29 -1.23 -4.41
CA ALA A 137 15.52 -1.99 -4.14
C ALA A 137 15.51 -2.74 -2.80
N VAL A 138 14.51 -2.49 -1.96
CA VAL A 138 14.39 -3.15 -0.64
C VAL A 138 13.94 -4.60 -0.85
N ASN A 139 14.68 -5.56 -0.29
CA ASN A 139 14.37 -6.99 -0.39
C ASN A 139 14.16 -7.66 0.96
N SER A 140 14.31 -6.91 2.05
CA SER A 140 14.12 -7.42 3.41
C SER A 140 13.75 -6.28 4.34
N VAL A 141 13.26 -6.63 5.53
CA VAL A 141 12.99 -5.63 6.57
C VAL A 141 14.29 -4.94 6.99
N ASP A 142 15.41 -5.65 6.99
CA ASP A 142 16.72 -5.07 7.31
C ASP A 142 17.12 -4.01 6.27
N ASP A 143 16.85 -4.25 4.99
CA ASP A 143 17.08 -3.27 3.93
C ASP A 143 16.23 -2.01 4.17
N PHE A 144 14.98 -2.21 4.60
CA PHE A 144 14.08 -1.11 4.91
C PHE A 144 14.60 -0.28 6.08
N LYS A 145 15.10 -0.92 7.13
CA LYS A 145 15.71 -0.25 8.27
C LYS A 145 16.92 0.57 7.84
N ALA A 146 17.77 0.00 7.00
CA ALA A 146 18.96 0.68 6.47
C ALA A 146 18.56 1.93 5.67
N LEU A 147 17.48 1.86 4.92
CA LEU A 147 16.97 3.00 4.16
C LEU A 147 16.54 4.14 5.09
N ILE A 148 15.85 3.82 6.19
CA ILE A 148 15.43 4.82 7.18
C ILE A 148 16.66 5.47 7.82
N ASP A 149 17.64 4.66 8.23
CA ASP A 149 18.85 5.16 8.89
C ASP A 149 19.68 6.06 7.98
N ALA A 150 19.73 5.73 6.68
CA ALA A 150 20.49 6.52 5.71
C ALA A 150 19.78 7.84 5.36
N GLY A 151 18.46 7.90 5.49
CA GLY A 151 17.66 9.06 5.13
C GLY A 151 17.39 10.03 6.27
N SER A 152 17.79 9.68 7.47
CA SER A 152 17.52 10.49 8.66
C SER A 152 18.64 11.48 8.97
#